data_a50c55ed9bb52f21c135d1416ca33907
#
_entry.id   a50c55ed9bb52f21c135d1416ca33907
#
_cell.length_a   1.000
_cell.length_b   1.000
_cell.length_c   1.000
_cell.angle_alpha   90.00
_cell.angle_beta   90.00
_cell.angle_gamma   90.00
#
_symmetry.space_group_name_H-M   'P 1'
#
loop_
_entity.id
_entity.type
_entity.pdbx_description
1 polymer ?
#
loop_
_entity_poly.entity_id
_entity_poly.type
_entity_poly.pdbx_seq_one_letter_code
_entity_poly.pdbx_strand_id
1 'polypeptide(L)'
;MDRRRFAKTAAAALGAAAIPSLLSSAQPSGSNSLPFNLSVMLWTVYKDLPFEQRLEKAAEAGYQAVELVKEFENWTDADFRRGNSKKRSLGITFDATAGVWTGTADPAARDKFVADLKNFLPIAEKLECPAIIVLSGNRVEGLSHDAHHEACIEALKRGADLAAKQKAALLLENIDQEENPKYYLTSVAEGFEIVRKVNHPNVKFLYDFYHEQIAEGNLIEKLQKNIDLVGLVHIADVPGRHEPGTGEINYANIFRKLAQLKYDRYAAMEFEPAGDPVAALRSARELVTRSVQR
;
A
#
# COMPACT_ATOMS: atom_id res chain seq x y z
N MET A 1 -24.55 -38.72 -46.90
CA MET A 1 -23.10 -38.74 -47.28
C MET A 1 -22.30 -37.95 -46.26
N ASP A 2 -21.48 -38.69 -45.65
CA ASP A 2 -20.65 -38.38 -44.47
C ASP A 2 -19.46 -37.52 -44.87
N ARG A 3 -19.10 -36.48 -44.06
CA ARG A 3 -17.75 -35.88 -44.04
C ARG A 3 -17.44 -35.26 -42.67
N ARG A 4 -17.10 -36.13 -41.72
CA ARG A 4 -16.24 -35.77 -40.61
C ARG A 4 -14.82 -35.62 -41.11
N ARG A 5 -14.19 -34.49 -40.86
CA ARG A 5 -12.72 -34.39 -40.76
C ARG A 5 -12.34 -33.59 -39.55
N PHE A 6 -11.67 -34.25 -38.63
CA PHE A 6 -10.97 -33.75 -37.48
C PHE A 6 -9.86 -32.78 -37.88
N ALA A 7 -9.84 -31.59 -37.27
CA ALA A 7 -8.63 -30.80 -37.14
C ALA A 7 -8.24 -30.81 -35.64
N LYS A 8 -7.21 -31.56 -35.29
CA LYS A 8 -6.54 -31.51 -34.01
C LYS A 8 -5.70 -30.22 -33.97
N THR A 9 -6.14 -29.24 -33.20
CA THR A 9 -5.31 -28.09 -32.85
C THR A 9 -4.71 -28.41 -31.47
N ALA A 10 -3.41 -28.60 -31.43
CA ALA A 10 -2.66 -28.71 -30.19
C ALA A 10 -2.66 -27.36 -29.48
N ALA A 11 -3.37 -27.25 -28.37
CA ALA A 11 -3.24 -26.13 -27.46
C ALA A 11 -1.95 -26.33 -26.64
N ALA A 12 -0.94 -25.56 -26.96
CA ALA A 12 0.23 -25.42 -26.10
C ALA A 12 -0.22 -24.68 -24.84
N ALA A 13 -0.32 -25.41 -23.74
CA ALA A 13 -0.50 -24.81 -22.41
C ALA A 13 0.83 -24.11 -22.04
N LEU A 14 0.86 -22.80 -22.21
CA LEU A 14 1.86 -21.96 -21.55
C LEU A 14 1.52 -21.99 -20.06
N GLY A 15 2.28 -22.77 -19.31
CA GLY A 15 2.25 -22.77 -17.86
C GLY A 15 2.73 -21.40 -17.37
N ALA A 16 1.80 -20.57 -16.95
CA ALA A 16 2.14 -19.38 -16.18
C ALA A 16 2.73 -19.86 -14.84
N ALA A 17 4.04 -19.81 -14.72
CA ALA A 17 4.70 -19.98 -13.44
C ALA A 17 4.20 -18.86 -12.53
N ALA A 18 3.46 -19.19 -11.49
CA ALA A 18 3.04 -18.25 -10.45
C ALA A 18 4.31 -17.74 -9.74
N ILE A 19 4.72 -16.53 -10.06
CA ILE A 19 5.77 -15.83 -9.31
C ILE A 19 5.18 -15.53 -7.94
N PRO A 20 5.80 -15.97 -6.82
CA PRO A 20 5.31 -15.65 -5.50
C PRO A 20 5.26 -14.14 -5.34
N SER A 21 4.10 -13.60 -4.99
CA SER A 21 3.92 -12.18 -4.74
C SER A 21 4.82 -11.76 -3.56
N LEU A 22 5.75 -10.84 -3.80
CA LEU A 22 6.65 -10.30 -2.76
C LEU A 22 5.86 -9.63 -1.61
N LEU A 23 4.60 -9.28 -1.87
CA LEU A 23 3.70 -8.62 -0.92
C LEU A 23 2.77 -9.62 -0.22
N SER A 24 2.84 -10.91 -0.55
CA SER A 24 2.05 -11.93 0.15
C SER A 24 2.66 -12.19 1.52
N SER A 25 1.89 -11.95 2.56
CA SER A 25 2.27 -12.28 3.93
C SER A 25 2.00 -13.76 4.19
N ALA A 26 2.98 -14.49 4.72
CA ALA A 26 2.74 -15.85 5.23
C ALA A 26 1.80 -15.77 6.43
N GLN A 27 0.55 -16.21 6.27
CA GLN A 27 -0.42 -16.27 7.36
C GLN A 27 -0.02 -17.33 8.39
N PRO A 28 -0.08 -17.05 9.70
CA PRO A 28 0.03 -18.08 10.72
C PRO A 28 -1.22 -18.97 10.66
N SER A 29 -1.01 -20.28 10.57
CA SER A 29 -2.05 -21.31 10.56
C SER A 29 -2.70 -21.47 11.93
N GLY A 30 -3.73 -20.65 12.21
CA GLY A 30 -4.54 -20.75 13.43
C GLY A 30 -6.01 -20.42 13.12
N SER A 31 -6.94 -21.12 13.75
CA SER A 31 -8.39 -21.09 13.49
C SER A 31 -9.09 -19.73 13.76
N ASN A 32 -8.35 -18.65 14.03
CA ASN A 32 -8.84 -17.29 14.27
C ASN A 32 -8.06 -16.21 13.49
N SER A 33 -7.32 -16.58 12.41
CA SER A 33 -6.58 -15.59 11.62
C SER A 33 -7.53 -14.79 10.73
N LEU A 34 -7.31 -13.48 10.68
CA LEU A 34 -7.96 -12.59 9.71
C LEU A 34 -7.53 -12.97 8.29
N PRO A 35 -8.35 -12.74 7.27
CA PRO A 35 -8.02 -13.06 5.87
C PRO A 35 -6.91 -12.17 5.29
N PHE A 36 -6.59 -11.06 5.94
CA PHE A 36 -5.52 -10.13 5.61
C PHE A 36 -4.86 -9.61 6.89
N ASN A 37 -3.66 -9.05 6.79
CA ASN A 37 -2.94 -8.52 7.94
C ASN A 37 -3.31 -7.07 8.22
N LEU A 38 -3.18 -6.67 9.48
CA LEU A 38 -3.39 -5.30 9.90
C LEU A 38 -2.05 -4.61 10.18
N SER A 39 -1.90 -3.41 9.64
CA SER A 39 -0.76 -2.53 9.83
C SER A 39 -1.17 -1.19 10.44
N VAL A 40 -0.20 -0.47 10.99
CA VAL A 40 -0.39 0.89 11.52
C VAL A 40 0.67 1.81 10.93
N MET A 41 0.24 2.89 10.33
CA MET A 41 1.11 3.97 9.88
C MET A 41 1.58 4.79 11.08
N LEU A 42 2.87 4.68 11.44
CA LEU A 42 3.35 5.25 12.70
C LEU A 42 3.36 6.78 12.74
N TRP A 43 3.44 7.48 11.60
CA TRP A 43 3.41 8.93 11.64
C TRP A 43 2.08 9.52 12.17
N THR A 44 1.02 8.73 12.21
CA THR A 44 -0.30 9.17 12.70
C THR A 44 -0.48 8.95 14.20
N VAL A 45 0.27 8.01 14.82
CA VAL A 45 0.07 7.58 16.22
C VAL A 45 1.36 7.62 17.03
N TYR A 46 1.24 7.85 18.33
CA TYR A 46 2.33 7.74 19.31
C TYR A 46 3.55 8.61 19.01
N LYS A 47 3.36 9.76 18.37
CA LYS A 47 4.44 10.66 17.89
C LYS A 47 5.42 11.06 19.01
N ASP A 48 4.94 11.17 20.25
CA ASP A 48 5.71 11.59 21.41
C ASP A 48 6.46 10.45 22.13
N LEU A 49 6.29 9.21 21.67
CA LEU A 49 6.97 8.06 22.27
C LEU A 49 8.27 7.69 21.53
N PRO A 50 9.28 7.17 22.24
CA PRO A 50 10.43 6.52 21.63
C PRO A 50 10.00 5.40 20.66
N PHE A 51 10.76 5.20 19.59
CA PHE A 51 10.39 4.29 18.49
C PHE A 51 10.01 2.88 18.96
N GLU A 52 10.82 2.28 19.85
CA GLU A 52 10.56 0.92 20.33
C GLU A 52 9.27 0.81 21.14
N GLN A 53 8.90 1.88 21.87
CA GLN A 53 7.63 1.94 22.61
C GLN A 53 6.44 2.08 21.65
N ARG A 54 6.62 2.78 20.51
CA ARG A 54 5.59 2.85 19.46
C ARG A 54 5.26 1.46 18.90
N LEU A 55 6.31 0.63 18.67
CA LEU A 55 6.13 -0.76 18.26
C LEU A 55 5.41 -1.59 19.32
N GLU A 56 5.77 -1.41 20.60
CA GLU A 56 5.08 -2.09 21.72
C GLU A 56 3.58 -1.75 21.76
N LYS A 57 3.24 -0.47 21.55
CA LYS A 57 1.83 -0.03 21.52
C LYS A 57 1.07 -0.58 20.33
N ALA A 58 1.67 -0.68 19.15
CA ALA A 58 1.06 -1.33 18.00
C ALA A 58 0.81 -2.83 18.28
N ALA A 59 1.79 -3.54 18.86
CA ALA A 59 1.65 -4.93 19.26
C ALA A 59 0.58 -5.11 20.36
N GLU A 60 0.54 -4.23 21.35
CA GLU A 60 -0.48 -4.21 22.42
C GLU A 60 -1.90 -4.06 21.87
N ALA A 61 -2.06 -3.26 20.81
CA ALA A 61 -3.33 -3.11 20.09
C ALA A 61 -3.68 -4.32 19.21
N GLY A 62 -2.74 -5.29 19.02
CA GLY A 62 -2.94 -6.54 18.29
C GLY A 62 -2.62 -6.45 16.80
N TYR A 63 -1.77 -5.51 16.40
CA TYR A 63 -1.30 -5.35 15.03
C TYR A 63 -0.02 -6.13 14.77
N GLN A 64 0.12 -6.68 13.55
CA GLN A 64 1.25 -7.52 13.15
C GLN A 64 2.24 -6.77 12.27
N ALA A 65 1.92 -5.55 11.86
CA ALA A 65 2.78 -4.74 11.01
C ALA A 65 2.70 -3.25 11.35
N VAL A 66 3.72 -2.52 10.93
CA VAL A 66 3.74 -1.06 10.97
C VAL A 66 4.40 -0.51 9.72
N GLU A 67 3.95 0.66 9.30
CA GLU A 67 4.53 1.44 8.22
C GLU A 67 5.38 2.59 8.78
N LEU A 68 6.48 2.86 8.09
CA LEU A 68 7.47 3.86 8.49
C LEU A 68 7.61 4.95 7.42
N VAL A 69 7.67 6.21 7.83
CA VAL A 69 7.84 7.35 6.92
C VAL A 69 9.14 8.10 7.15
N LYS A 70 9.38 8.54 8.37
CA LYS A 70 10.55 9.37 8.73
C LYS A 70 11.29 8.88 9.95
N GLU A 71 10.81 7.85 10.60
CA GLU A 71 11.32 7.34 11.88
C GLU A 71 12.82 7.01 11.83
N PHE A 72 13.30 6.63 10.65
CA PHE A 72 14.66 6.14 10.39
C PHE A 72 15.60 7.18 9.76
N GLU A 73 15.16 8.42 9.51
CA GLU A 73 15.97 9.42 8.78
C GLU A 73 17.37 9.66 9.38
N ASN A 74 17.50 9.56 10.69
CA ASN A 74 18.76 9.79 11.40
C ASN A 74 19.34 8.51 12.02
N TRP A 75 18.91 7.33 11.56
CA TRP A 75 19.38 6.07 12.14
C TRP A 75 20.77 5.70 11.68
N THR A 76 21.58 5.29 12.64
CA THR A 76 22.83 4.59 12.39
C THR A 76 22.59 3.11 12.09
N ASP A 77 23.59 2.39 11.60
CA ASP A 77 23.47 0.93 11.42
C ASP A 77 23.14 0.18 12.72
N ALA A 78 23.52 0.73 13.88
CA ALA A 78 23.15 0.18 15.18
C ALA A 78 21.66 0.39 15.46
N ASP A 79 21.08 1.52 15.05
CA ASP A 79 19.66 1.81 15.22
C ASP A 79 18.79 0.91 14.33
N PHE A 80 19.20 0.67 13.06
CA PHE A 80 18.52 -0.30 12.19
C PHE A 80 18.53 -1.71 12.80
N ARG A 81 19.67 -2.17 13.32
CA ARG A 81 19.73 -3.48 14.00
C ARG A 81 18.84 -3.54 15.23
N ARG A 82 18.81 -2.48 16.05
CA ARG A 82 17.99 -2.39 17.26
C ARG A 82 16.49 -2.40 16.90
N GLY A 83 16.06 -1.58 15.94
CA GLY A 83 14.67 -1.54 15.44
C GLY A 83 14.22 -2.90 14.90
N ASN A 84 15.05 -3.54 14.07
CA ASN A 84 14.77 -4.88 13.53
C ASN A 84 14.75 -5.96 14.62
N SER A 85 15.62 -5.90 15.62
CA SER A 85 15.56 -6.81 16.76
C SER A 85 14.27 -6.63 17.56
N LYS A 86 13.87 -5.37 17.78
CA LYS A 86 12.63 -5.06 18.51
C LYS A 86 11.39 -5.55 17.76
N LYS A 87 11.27 -5.25 16.45
CA LYS A 87 10.12 -5.74 15.67
C LYS A 87 9.99 -7.28 15.71
N ARG A 88 11.11 -8.00 15.56
CA ARG A 88 11.12 -9.47 15.64
C ARG A 88 10.71 -9.98 17.02
N SER A 89 11.15 -9.34 18.11
CA SER A 89 10.77 -9.73 19.48
C SER A 89 9.28 -9.56 19.77
N LEU A 90 8.61 -8.66 19.03
CA LEU A 90 7.17 -8.39 19.13
C LEU A 90 6.34 -9.13 18.08
N GLY A 91 6.97 -9.87 17.15
CA GLY A 91 6.28 -10.50 16.04
C GLY A 91 5.70 -9.49 15.02
N ILE A 92 6.28 -8.30 14.94
CA ILE A 92 5.88 -7.23 14.02
C ILE A 92 6.73 -7.27 12.75
N THR A 93 6.14 -6.87 11.62
CA THR A 93 6.82 -6.63 10.33
C THR A 93 6.77 -5.14 9.99
N PHE A 94 7.78 -4.63 9.30
CA PHE A 94 7.68 -3.36 8.57
C PHE A 94 7.20 -3.69 7.16
N ASP A 95 5.93 -3.41 6.87
CA ASP A 95 5.29 -3.85 5.63
C ASP A 95 5.45 -2.86 4.48
N ALA A 96 5.41 -1.56 4.76
CA ALA A 96 5.69 -0.52 3.79
C ALA A 96 6.47 0.65 4.42
N THR A 97 7.14 1.43 3.57
CA THR A 97 7.85 2.63 3.98
C THR A 97 7.80 3.70 2.89
N ALA A 98 7.89 4.97 3.26
CA ALA A 98 8.05 6.09 2.34
C ALA A 98 9.41 6.76 2.58
N GLY A 99 9.99 7.32 1.51
CA GLY A 99 11.29 7.99 1.56
C GLY A 99 11.76 8.50 0.19
N VAL A 100 10.99 8.26 -0.85
CA VAL A 100 11.22 8.81 -2.19
C VAL A 100 10.22 9.94 -2.42
N TRP A 101 10.67 11.17 -2.19
CA TRP A 101 9.79 12.34 -2.21
C TRP A 101 9.67 13.01 -3.58
N THR A 102 10.51 12.65 -4.55
CA THR A 102 10.38 13.12 -5.93
C THR A 102 9.16 12.46 -6.56
N GLY A 103 8.22 13.28 -7.02
CA GLY A 103 7.01 12.80 -7.69
C GLY A 103 7.28 12.18 -9.06
N THR A 104 6.39 11.30 -9.47
CA THR A 104 6.50 10.59 -10.76
C THR A 104 5.84 11.32 -11.92
N ALA A 105 4.97 12.32 -11.67
CA ALA A 105 4.17 12.99 -12.70
C ALA A 105 4.91 14.09 -13.48
N ASP A 106 6.11 14.48 -13.03
CA ASP A 106 6.93 15.47 -13.73
C ASP A 106 7.96 14.76 -14.62
N PRO A 107 7.86 14.88 -15.96
CA PRO A 107 8.83 14.29 -16.87
C PRO A 107 10.25 14.82 -16.68
N ALA A 108 10.43 16.07 -16.22
CA ALA A 108 11.73 16.67 -15.95
C ALA A 108 12.37 16.11 -14.66
N ALA A 109 11.56 15.64 -13.71
CA ALA A 109 12.03 15.05 -12.47
C ALA A 109 12.32 13.54 -12.55
N ARG A 110 12.08 12.89 -13.68
CA ARG A 110 12.19 11.42 -13.85
C ARG A 110 13.55 10.86 -13.46
N ASP A 111 14.64 11.49 -13.92
CA ASP A 111 15.99 11.01 -13.60
C ASP A 111 16.31 11.19 -12.11
N LYS A 112 15.79 12.27 -11.50
CA LYS A 112 15.88 12.50 -10.06
C LYS A 112 15.09 11.44 -9.28
N PHE A 113 13.87 11.09 -9.69
CA PHE A 113 13.08 10.02 -9.09
C PHE A 113 13.86 8.70 -9.06
N VAL A 114 14.45 8.33 -10.19
CA VAL A 114 15.25 7.11 -10.32
C VAL A 114 16.49 7.15 -9.40
N ALA A 115 17.16 8.30 -9.31
CA ALA A 115 18.31 8.48 -8.43
C ALA A 115 17.91 8.41 -6.95
N ASP A 116 16.84 9.08 -6.57
CA ASP A 116 16.32 9.06 -5.19
C ASP A 116 15.89 7.64 -4.79
N LEU A 117 15.19 6.92 -5.68
CA LEU A 117 14.81 5.53 -5.46
C LEU A 117 16.05 4.63 -5.28
N LYS A 118 17.07 4.79 -6.15
CA LYS A 118 18.33 4.03 -6.03
C LYS A 118 19.04 4.28 -4.70
N ASN A 119 18.99 5.50 -4.19
CA ASN A 119 19.57 5.85 -2.91
C ASN A 119 18.75 5.34 -1.73
N PHE A 120 17.43 5.22 -1.87
CA PHE A 120 16.52 4.76 -0.83
C PHE A 120 16.44 3.24 -0.70
N LEU A 121 16.60 2.50 -1.78
CA LEU A 121 16.52 1.03 -1.78
C LEU A 121 17.41 0.36 -0.72
N PRO A 122 18.70 0.77 -0.50
CA PRO A 122 19.51 0.21 0.59
C PRO A 122 18.94 0.51 1.99
N ILE A 123 18.21 1.61 2.16
CA ILE A 123 17.54 1.94 3.43
C ILE A 123 16.36 0.99 3.65
N ALA A 124 15.53 0.78 2.64
CA ALA A 124 14.44 -0.19 2.69
C ALA A 124 14.95 -1.62 2.98
N GLU A 125 16.09 -2.01 2.42
CA GLU A 125 16.76 -3.27 2.73
C GLU A 125 17.21 -3.35 4.19
N LYS A 126 17.85 -2.28 4.72
CA LYS A 126 18.24 -2.21 6.15
C LYS A 126 17.02 -2.26 7.07
N LEU A 127 15.88 -1.74 6.68
CA LEU A 127 14.60 -1.86 7.39
C LEU A 127 14.00 -3.26 7.29
N GLU A 128 14.48 -4.10 6.38
CA GLU A 128 13.84 -5.37 5.99
C GLU A 128 12.38 -5.12 5.56
N CYS A 129 12.15 -4.04 4.82
CA CYS A 129 10.82 -3.58 4.39
C CYS A 129 10.63 -3.84 2.89
N PRO A 130 9.62 -4.64 2.50
CA PRO A 130 9.49 -5.11 1.12
C PRO A 130 8.77 -4.14 0.18
N ALA A 131 8.20 -3.04 0.68
CA ALA A 131 7.41 -2.13 -0.15
C ALA A 131 7.76 -0.67 0.11
N ILE A 132 7.79 0.12 -0.96
CA ILE A 132 8.09 1.55 -0.95
C ILE A 132 6.90 2.30 -1.53
N ILE A 133 6.30 3.17 -0.74
CA ILE A 133 5.25 4.08 -1.17
C ILE A 133 5.88 5.17 -2.02
N VAL A 134 5.33 5.40 -3.21
CA VAL A 134 5.76 6.42 -4.16
C VAL A 134 4.59 7.29 -4.59
N LEU A 135 4.85 8.58 -4.72
CA LEU A 135 3.84 9.60 -4.95
C LEU A 135 3.91 10.12 -6.39
N SER A 136 2.76 10.53 -6.93
CA SER A 136 2.75 11.24 -8.22
C SER A 136 3.43 12.60 -8.13
N GLY A 137 3.31 13.25 -6.99
CA GLY A 137 3.68 14.65 -6.82
C GLY A 137 2.66 15.60 -7.42
N ASN A 138 3.02 16.87 -7.46
CA ASN A 138 2.13 17.94 -7.91
C ASN A 138 2.06 18.05 -9.44
N ARG A 139 0.97 18.61 -9.93
CA ARG A 139 0.84 19.02 -11.33
C ARG A 139 1.87 20.10 -11.67
N VAL A 140 2.46 19.99 -12.85
CA VAL A 140 3.38 20.96 -13.41
C VAL A 140 2.60 21.95 -14.27
N GLU A 141 2.78 23.22 -14.04
CA GLU A 141 2.08 24.25 -14.79
C GLU A 141 2.39 24.18 -16.29
N GLY A 142 1.36 24.26 -17.12
CA GLY A 142 1.49 24.17 -18.58
C GLY A 142 1.65 22.76 -19.14
N LEU A 143 1.80 21.74 -18.30
CA LEU A 143 1.84 20.35 -18.75
C LEU A 143 0.40 19.79 -18.89
N SER A 144 0.12 19.07 -19.98
CA SER A 144 -1.17 18.43 -20.18
C SER A 144 -1.38 17.24 -19.22
N HIS A 145 -2.65 16.89 -18.98
CA HIS A 145 -3.00 15.71 -18.19
C HIS A 145 -2.33 14.43 -18.74
N ASP A 146 -2.42 14.19 -20.05
CA ASP A 146 -1.83 13.02 -20.69
C ASP A 146 -0.31 12.97 -20.53
N ALA A 147 0.36 14.13 -20.53
CA ALA A 147 1.80 14.19 -20.33
C ALA A 147 2.21 13.84 -18.89
N HIS A 148 1.41 14.23 -17.88
CA HIS A 148 1.60 13.78 -16.50
C HIS A 148 1.37 12.27 -16.37
N HIS A 149 0.29 11.77 -17.01
CA HIS A 149 -0.05 10.34 -17.01
C HIS A 149 1.11 9.49 -17.55
N GLU A 150 1.62 9.86 -18.71
CA GLU A 150 2.75 9.15 -19.34
C GLU A 150 4.04 9.30 -18.53
N ALA A 151 4.26 10.46 -17.90
CA ALA A 151 5.43 10.66 -17.02
C ALA A 151 5.41 9.69 -15.83
N CYS A 152 4.23 9.49 -15.19
CA CYS A 152 4.08 8.50 -14.12
C CYS A 152 4.42 7.09 -14.60
N ILE A 153 3.89 6.68 -15.76
CA ILE A 153 4.13 5.35 -16.32
C ILE A 153 5.62 5.14 -16.58
N GLU A 154 6.28 6.09 -17.23
CA GLU A 154 7.68 5.99 -17.58
C GLU A 154 8.62 6.04 -16.36
N ALA A 155 8.30 6.86 -15.35
CA ALA A 155 9.07 6.90 -14.10
C ALA A 155 8.96 5.55 -13.36
N LEU A 156 7.75 5.01 -13.24
CA LEU A 156 7.51 3.73 -12.57
C LEU A 156 8.14 2.55 -13.32
N LYS A 157 8.11 2.51 -14.67
CA LYS A 157 8.81 1.49 -15.45
C LYS A 157 10.30 1.49 -15.16
N ARG A 158 10.93 2.67 -15.15
CA ARG A 158 12.38 2.79 -14.85
C ARG A 158 12.70 2.39 -13.39
N GLY A 159 11.83 2.70 -12.46
CA GLY A 159 12.00 2.33 -11.05
C GLY A 159 11.76 0.85 -10.77
N ALA A 160 10.86 0.22 -11.52
CA ALA A 160 10.41 -1.15 -11.29
C ALA A 160 11.54 -2.18 -11.31
N ASP A 161 12.42 -2.13 -12.31
CA ASP A 161 13.56 -3.04 -12.44
C ASP A 161 14.58 -2.86 -11.31
N LEU A 162 14.76 -1.62 -10.82
CA LEU A 162 15.63 -1.33 -9.68
C LEU A 162 15.06 -1.94 -8.40
N ALA A 163 13.77 -1.70 -8.13
CA ALA A 163 13.07 -2.25 -6.98
C ALA A 163 13.08 -3.79 -7.00
N ALA A 164 12.80 -4.40 -8.16
CA ALA A 164 12.78 -5.85 -8.32
C ALA A 164 14.13 -6.52 -7.99
N LYS A 165 15.25 -5.90 -8.38
CA LYS A 165 16.61 -6.41 -8.06
C LYS A 165 16.87 -6.51 -6.56
N GLN A 166 16.22 -5.67 -5.77
CA GLN A 166 16.29 -5.68 -4.31
C GLN A 166 15.05 -6.30 -3.64
N LYS A 167 14.23 -7.02 -4.43
CA LYS A 167 13.01 -7.69 -3.95
C LYS A 167 12.04 -6.71 -3.26
N ALA A 168 12.03 -5.44 -3.69
CA ALA A 168 11.09 -4.43 -3.23
C ALA A 168 9.97 -4.23 -4.25
N ALA A 169 8.81 -3.79 -3.79
CA ALA A 169 7.70 -3.33 -4.60
C ALA A 169 7.54 -1.81 -4.49
N LEU A 170 7.07 -1.18 -5.56
CA LEU A 170 6.65 0.22 -5.56
C LEU A 170 5.12 0.27 -5.46
N LEU A 171 4.63 1.09 -4.54
CA LEU A 171 3.20 1.28 -4.29
C LEU A 171 2.85 2.73 -4.65
N LEU A 172 2.18 2.92 -5.79
CA LEU A 172 1.72 4.26 -6.21
C LEU A 172 0.43 4.61 -5.46
N GLU A 173 0.40 5.81 -4.87
CA GLU A 173 -0.70 6.27 -4.02
C GLU A 173 -1.45 7.45 -4.64
N ASN A 174 -2.79 7.48 -4.45
CA ASN A 174 -3.64 8.62 -4.69
C ASN A 174 -3.75 9.51 -3.45
N ILE A 175 -3.80 10.84 -3.65
CA ILE A 175 -4.06 11.81 -2.56
C ILE A 175 -5.13 12.78 -3.05
N ASP A 176 -6.11 13.11 -2.19
CA ASP A 176 -7.20 14.02 -2.54
C ASP A 176 -6.76 15.49 -2.64
N GLN A 177 -7.64 16.31 -3.22
CA GLN A 177 -7.35 17.72 -3.46
C GLN A 177 -7.64 18.63 -2.24
N GLU A 178 -8.28 18.15 -1.21
CA GLU A 178 -8.46 18.92 0.03
C GLU A 178 -7.14 18.96 0.80
N GLU A 179 -6.44 17.83 0.89
CA GLU A 179 -5.11 17.78 1.52
C GLU A 179 -4.00 18.38 0.64
N ASN A 180 -4.04 18.10 -0.67
CA ASN A 180 -3.07 18.70 -1.61
C ASN A 180 -3.75 19.19 -2.90
N PRO A 181 -4.17 20.46 -2.97
CA PRO A 181 -4.88 21.03 -4.14
C PRO A 181 -4.11 20.96 -5.45
N LYS A 182 -2.79 20.78 -5.40
CA LYS A 182 -1.93 20.69 -6.58
C LYS A 182 -1.59 19.25 -6.97
N TYR A 183 -1.95 18.27 -6.15
CA TYR A 183 -1.57 16.87 -6.41
C TYR A 183 -2.10 16.41 -7.76
N TYR A 184 -1.30 15.58 -8.45
CA TYR A 184 -1.69 15.10 -9.78
C TYR A 184 -2.65 13.92 -9.68
N LEU A 185 -2.24 12.83 -9.04
CA LEU A 185 -3.01 11.58 -9.02
C LEU A 185 -4.04 11.60 -7.89
N THR A 186 -5.24 12.04 -8.20
CA THR A 186 -6.35 12.10 -7.24
C THR A 186 -7.38 10.98 -7.41
N SER A 187 -7.40 10.32 -8.56
CA SER A 187 -8.33 9.25 -8.91
C SER A 187 -7.69 7.87 -8.82
N VAL A 188 -8.29 6.96 -8.08
CA VAL A 188 -7.85 5.56 -8.07
C VAL A 188 -8.07 4.88 -9.42
N ALA A 189 -9.07 5.31 -10.20
CA ALA A 189 -9.30 4.76 -11.52
C ALA A 189 -8.11 5.04 -12.45
N GLU A 190 -7.59 6.27 -12.42
CA GLU A 190 -6.37 6.65 -13.14
C GLU A 190 -5.13 5.93 -12.60
N GLY A 191 -5.00 5.82 -11.27
CA GLY A 191 -3.91 5.08 -10.65
C GLY A 191 -3.85 3.62 -11.08
N PHE A 192 -5.00 2.95 -11.16
CA PHE A 192 -5.07 1.59 -11.69
C PHE A 192 -4.72 1.52 -13.18
N GLU A 193 -5.08 2.53 -13.98
CA GLU A 193 -4.69 2.58 -15.38
C GLU A 193 -3.17 2.72 -15.53
N ILE A 194 -2.55 3.60 -14.76
CA ILE A 194 -1.09 3.78 -14.72
C ILE A 194 -0.41 2.44 -14.38
N VAL A 195 -0.79 1.80 -13.26
CA VAL A 195 -0.19 0.53 -12.82
C VAL A 195 -0.37 -0.57 -13.89
N ARG A 196 -1.54 -0.63 -14.52
CA ARG A 196 -1.80 -1.59 -15.60
C ARG A 196 -0.91 -1.35 -16.82
N LYS A 197 -0.67 -0.09 -17.21
CA LYS A 197 0.21 0.28 -18.33
C LYS A 197 1.69 0.09 -18.01
N VAL A 198 2.08 0.25 -16.74
CA VAL A 198 3.44 -0.13 -16.29
C VAL A 198 3.66 -1.62 -16.47
N ASN A 199 2.66 -2.44 -16.16
CA ASN A 199 2.65 -3.89 -16.36
C ASN A 199 3.89 -4.61 -15.78
N HIS A 200 4.25 -4.27 -14.54
CA HIS A 200 5.39 -4.87 -13.86
C HIS A 200 4.96 -5.49 -12.52
N PRO A 201 5.38 -6.73 -12.16
CA PRO A 201 4.91 -7.42 -10.96
C PRO A 201 5.25 -6.68 -9.66
N ASN A 202 6.36 -5.93 -9.65
CA ASN A 202 6.80 -5.15 -8.50
C ASN A 202 6.21 -3.73 -8.45
N VAL A 203 5.24 -3.39 -9.30
CA VAL A 203 4.51 -2.13 -9.22
C VAL A 203 3.05 -2.44 -8.94
N LYS A 204 2.54 -1.91 -7.84
CA LYS A 204 1.17 -2.08 -7.39
C LYS A 204 0.60 -0.72 -7.00
N PHE A 205 -0.69 -0.70 -6.77
CA PHE A 205 -1.41 0.47 -6.32
C PHE A 205 -1.64 0.40 -4.81
N LEU A 206 -1.38 1.49 -4.11
CA LEU A 206 -1.85 1.71 -2.75
C LEU A 206 -3.21 2.40 -2.88
N TYR A 207 -4.26 1.71 -2.47
CA TYR A 207 -5.61 2.25 -2.50
C TYR A 207 -5.92 2.89 -1.15
N ASP A 208 -5.83 4.21 -1.07
CA ASP A 208 -6.27 4.94 0.11
C ASP A 208 -7.77 5.21 0.01
N PHE A 209 -8.55 4.62 0.92
CA PHE A 209 -10.00 4.76 0.95
C PHE A 209 -10.44 6.15 1.42
N TYR A 210 -9.66 6.80 2.31
CA TYR A 210 -9.95 8.13 2.79
C TYR A 210 -9.86 9.15 1.65
N HIS A 211 -8.74 9.16 0.93
CA HIS A 211 -8.53 10.05 -0.20
C HIS A 211 -9.53 9.81 -1.32
N GLU A 212 -9.84 8.54 -1.62
CA GLU A 212 -10.81 8.23 -2.67
C GLU A 212 -12.25 8.57 -2.29
N GLN A 213 -12.62 8.46 -1.00
CA GLN A 213 -13.95 8.90 -0.55
C GLN A 213 -14.15 10.39 -0.80
N ILE A 214 -13.14 11.21 -0.50
CA ILE A 214 -13.17 12.67 -0.72
C ILE A 214 -13.17 13.00 -2.23
N ALA A 215 -12.37 12.26 -3.02
CA ALA A 215 -12.22 12.54 -4.45
C ALA A 215 -13.45 12.15 -5.27
N GLU A 216 -13.86 10.88 -5.24
CA GLU A 216 -14.88 10.37 -6.16
C GLU A 216 -15.87 9.39 -5.51
N GLY A 217 -15.50 8.73 -4.41
CA GLY A 217 -16.31 7.67 -3.80
C GLY A 217 -16.38 6.40 -4.64
N ASN A 218 -17.51 5.65 -4.52
CA ASN A 218 -17.72 4.35 -5.17
C ASN A 218 -16.63 3.30 -4.85
N LEU A 219 -16.16 3.31 -3.61
CA LEU A 219 -14.97 2.62 -3.12
C LEU A 219 -14.96 1.12 -3.43
N ILE A 220 -16.07 0.43 -3.16
CA ILE A 220 -16.14 -1.04 -3.25
C ILE A 220 -16.11 -1.54 -4.70
N GLU A 221 -16.79 -0.85 -5.61
CA GLU A 221 -16.81 -1.24 -7.03
C GLU A 221 -15.43 -1.09 -7.66
N LYS A 222 -14.76 0.04 -7.37
CA LYS A 222 -13.40 0.31 -7.86
C LYS A 222 -12.41 -0.73 -7.31
N LEU A 223 -12.48 -1.06 -6.01
CA LEU A 223 -11.70 -2.12 -5.38
C LEU A 223 -11.92 -3.47 -6.09
N GLN A 224 -13.20 -3.88 -6.23
CA GLN A 224 -13.54 -5.19 -6.79
C GLN A 224 -13.04 -5.38 -8.23
N LYS A 225 -13.09 -4.33 -9.04
CA LYS A 225 -12.62 -4.36 -10.43
C LYS A 225 -11.11 -4.47 -10.58
N ASN A 226 -10.36 -4.11 -9.55
CA ASN A 226 -8.92 -3.92 -9.65
C ASN A 226 -8.11 -4.57 -8.51
N ILE A 227 -8.69 -5.52 -7.78
CA ILE A 227 -8.07 -6.11 -6.58
C ILE A 227 -6.69 -6.73 -6.83
N ASP A 228 -6.46 -7.26 -8.01
CA ASP A 228 -5.18 -7.83 -8.46
C ASP A 228 -4.05 -6.81 -8.60
N LEU A 229 -4.41 -5.53 -8.77
CA LEU A 229 -3.47 -4.42 -8.84
C LEU A 229 -3.19 -3.77 -7.47
N VAL A 230 -4.04 -4.03 -6.46
CA VAL A 230 -3.90 -3.43 -5.12
C VAL A 230 -2.78 -4.12 -4.36
N GLY A 231 -1.78 -3.37 -3.93
CA GLY A 231 -0.64 -3.83 -3.12
C GLY A 231 -0.82 -3.58 -1.62
N LEU A 232 -1.53 -2.52 -1.29
CA LEU A 232 -1.77 -2.04 0.07
C LEU A 232 -3.08 -1.27 0.09
N VAL A 233 -3.78 -1.25 1.21
CA VAL A 233 -4.91 -0.35 1.42
C VAL A 233 -4.69 0.51 2.66
N HIS A 234 -4.94 1.82 2.55
CA HIS A 234 -4.96 2.75 3.68
C HIS A 234 -6.37 3.02 4.16
N ILE A 235 -6.51 3.20 5.46
CA ILE A 235 -7.79 3.24 6.17
C ILE A 235 -7.83 4.41 7.14
N ALA A 236 -8.71 5.36 6.86
CA ALA A 236 -9.16 6.40 7.78
C ALA A 236 -10.60 6.79 7.42
N ASP A 237 -11.36 7.32 8.37
CA ASP A 237 -12.76 7.71 8.12
C ASP A 237 -12.87 9.19 7.74
N VAL A 238 -13.90 9.51 6.98
CA VAL A 238 -14.26 10.86 6.53
C VAL A 238 -15.54 11.27 7.27
N PRO A 239 -15.61 12.51 7.76
CA PRO A 239 -14.58 13.55 7.82
C PRO A 239 -13.60 13.35 8.98
N GLY A 240 -12.48 14.07 8.93
CA GLY A 240 -11.57 14.24 10.08
C GLY A 240 -10.40 13.26 10.14
N ARG A 241 -10.30 12.28 9.21
CA ARG A 241 -9.22 11.29 9.15
C ARG A 241 -9.06 10.48 10.45
N HIS A 242 -10.20 10.17 11.12
CA HIS A 242 -10.22 9.41 12.37
C HIS A 242 -10.38 7.90 12.13
N GLU A 243 -10.47 7.13 13.21
CA GLU A 243 -10.63 5.69 13.16
C GLU A 243 -11.93 5.23 12.47
N PRO A 244 -11.94 4.07 11.79
CA PRO A 244 -13.11 3.50 11.14
C PRO A 244 -14.34 3.41 12.04
N GLY A 245 -15.46 3.93 11.55
CA GLY A 245 -16.74 3.95 12.27
C GLY A 245 -17.03 5.28 12.99
N THR A 246 -16.17 6.28 12.85
CA THR A 246 -16.42 7.64 13.36
C THR A 246 -17.00 8.57 12.30
N GLY A 247 -16.95 8.20 11.03
CA GLY A 247 -17.41 9.01 9.91
C GLY A 247 -18.44 8.30 9.02
N GLU A 248 -18.39 8.62 7.71
CA GLU A 248 -19.42 8.20 6.74
C GLU A 248 -19.05 6.95 5.94
N ILE A 249 -17.79 6.48 6.00
CA ILE A 249 -17.36 5.31 5.22
C ILE A 249 -17.87 4.02 5.88
N ASN A 250 -18.57 3.19 5.10
CA ASN A 250 -19.01 1.89 5.60
C ASN A 250 -17.89 0.85 5.59
N TYR A 251 -16.94 0.98 6.51
CA TYR A 251 -15.80 0.08 6.62
C TYR A 251 -16.18 -1.38 6.88
N ALA A 252 -17.30 -1.66 7.55
CA ALA A 252 -17.76 -3.03 7.72
C ALA A 252 -18.03 -3.73 6.37
N ASN A 253 -18.58 -3.00 5.39
CA ASN A 253 -18.77 -3.51 4.04
C ASN A 253 -17.45 -3.63 3.27
N ILE A 254 -16.51 -2.69 3.44
CA ILE A 254 -15.20 -2.72 2.80
C ILE A 254 -14.40 -3.94 3.30
N PHE A 255 -14.30 -4.16 4.62
CA PHE A 255 -13.57 -5.30 5.19
C PHE A 255 -14.17 -6.64 4.75
N ARG A 256 -15.49 -6.74 4.74
CA ARG A 256 -16.17 -7.94 4.20
C ARG A 256 -15.84 -8.15 2.73
N LYS A 257 -15.80 -7.09 1.93
CA LYS A 257 -15.45 -7.15 0.51
C LYS A 257 -14.00 -7.57 0.30
N LEU A 258 -13.04 -7.03 1.05
CA LEU A 258 -11.63 -7.47 1.02
C LEU A 258 -11.52 -8.97 1.29
N ALA A 259 -12.21 -9.48 2.32
CA ALA A 259 -12.25 -10.90 2.63
C ALA A 259 -12.85 -11.75 1.49
N GLN A 260 -13.98 -11.33 0.92
CA GLN A 260 -14.63 -12.00 -0.21
C GLN A 260 -13.74 -12.05 -1.46
N LEU A 261 -12.96 -11.01 -1.69
CA LEU A 261 -11.98 -10.92 -2.79
C LEU A 261 -10.68 -11.66 -2.50
N LYS A 262 -10.57 -12.31 -1.33
CA LYS A 262 -9.38 -13.04 -0.90
C LYS A 262 -8.13 -12.16 -0.88
N TYR A 263 -8.31 -10.90 -0.49
CA TYR A 263 -7.18 -10.01 -0.26
C TYR A 263 -6.34 -10.56 0.88
N ASP A 264 -5.05 -10.76 0.67
CA ASP A 264 -4.12 -11.45 1.58
C ASP A 264 -2.94 -10.58 2.03
N ARG A 265 -3.00 -9.27 1.71
CA ARG A 265 -1.93 -8.30 2.01
C ARG A 265 -2.25 -7.50 3.27
N TYR A 266 -1.78 -6.27 3.33
CA TYR A 266 -1.94 -5.40 4.50
C TYR A 266 -3.06 -4.39 4.32
N ALA A 267 -3.81 -4.17 5.41
CA ALA A 267 -4.73 -3.07 5.58
C ALA A 267 -4.17 -2.18 6.70
N ALA A 268 -3.64 -1.02 6.32
CA ALA A 268 -2.93 -0.14 7.23
C ALA A 268 -3.84 0.97 7.73
N MET A 269 -3.86 1.13 9.04
CA MET A 269 -4.56 2.21 9.71
C MET A 269 -3.72 3.47 9.61
N GLU A 270 -4.17 4.41 8.81
CA GLU A 270 -3.54 5.72 8.62
C GLU A 270 -4.47 6.84 9.08
N PHE A 271 -4.99 6.71 10.27
CA PHE A 271 -5.89 7.68 10.87
C PHE A 271 -5.26 8.40 12.07
N GLU A 272 -5.72 9.61 12.33
CA GLU A 272 -5.41 10.35 13.56
C GLU A 272 -6.48 10.01 14.61
N PRO A 273 -6.11 9.30 15.70
CA PRO A 273 -7.08 8.90 16.72
C PRO A 273 -7.86 10.08 17.32
N ALA A 274 -9.19 9.99 17.38
CA ALA A 274 -10.03 11.00 18.01
C ALA A 274 -9.86 11.03 19.54
N GLY A 275 -9.33 9.94 20.11
CA GLY A 275 -9.12 9.78 21.54
C GLY A 275 -7.84 9.00 21.87
N ASP A 276 -7.91 8.06 22.81
CA ASP A 276 -6.77 7.20 23.17
C ASP A 276 -6.35 6.33 21.98
N PRO A 277 -5.09 6.42 21.51
CA PRO A 277 -4.65 5.70 20.30
C PRO A 277 -4.75 4.18 20.42
N VAL A 278 -4.50 3.58 21.60
CA VAL A 278 -4.60 2.13 21.77
C VAL A 278 -6.07 1.69 21.68
N ALA A 279 -6.97 2.46 22.27
CA ALA A 279 -8.42 2.19 22.21
C ALA A 279 -8.95 2.33 20.78
N ALA A 280 -8.54 3.36 20.02
CA ALA A 280 -8.92 3.58 18.64
C ALA A 280 -8.44 2.43 17.73
N LEU A 281 -7.18 2.03 17.86
CA LEU A 281 -6.62 0.90 17.11
C LEU A 281 -7.32 -0.43 17.45
N ARG A 282 -7.62 -0.69 18.74
CA ARG A 282 -8.38 -1.88 19.14
C ARG A 282 -9.78 -1.88 18.56
N SER A 283 -10.48 -0.74 18.61
CA SER A 283 -11.82 -0.59 18.02
C SER A 283 -11.82 -0.87 16.52
N ALA A 284 -10.87 -0.31 15.78
CA ALA A 284 -10.69 -0.58 14.35
C ALA A 284 -10.47 -2.07 14.08
N ARG A 285 -9.57 -2.73 14.83
CA ARG A 285 -9.31 -4.17 14.73
C ARG A 285 -10.55 -5.01 15.05
N GLU A 286 -11.32 -4.65 16.06
CA GLU A 286 -12.58 -5.33 16.40
C GLU A 286 -13.61 -5.18 15.28
N LEU A 287 -13.70 -4.00 14.66
CA LEU A 287 -14.58 -3.79 13.51
C LEU A 287 -14.20 -4.70 12.35
N VAL A 288 -12.91 -4.82 12.02
CA VAL A 288 -12.42 -5.80 11.02
C VAL A 288 -12.89 -7.20 11.40
N THR A 289 -12.57 -7.66 12.62
CA THR A 289 -12.86 -9.02 13.08
C THR A 289 -14.35 -9.36 12.94
N ARG A 290 -15.22 -8.47 13.42
CA ARG A 290 -16.68 -8.67 13.33
C ARG A 290 -17.22 -8.64 11.90
N SER A 291 -16.54 -7.91 11.00
CA SER A 291 -17.00 -7.75 9.62
C SER A 291 -16.66 -8.94 8.74
N VAL A 292 -15.52 -9.60 8.99
CA VAL A 292 -15.06 -10.73 8.16
C VAL A 292 -15.60 -12.08 8.62
N GLN A 293 -16.14 -12.17 9.85
CA GLN A 293 -16.76 -13.39 10.40
C GLN A 293 -18.23 -13.56 10.01
N ARG A 294 -18.84 -12.58 9.38
CA ARG A 294 -20.24 -12.59 8.91
C ARG A 294 -20.31 -12.83 7.41
#